data_b417a781f136d2b5b34a35de98bd6dfc
#
_entry.id   b417a781f136d2b5b34a35de98bd6dfc
#
_cell.length_a   1.000
_cell.length_b   1.000
_cell.length_c   1.000
_cell.angle_alpha   90.00
_cell.angle_beta   90.00
_cell.angle_gamma   90.00
#
_symmetry.space_group_name_H-M   'P 1'
#
loop_
_entity.id
_entity.type
_entity.pdbx_description
1 polymer ?
#
loop_
_entity_poly.entity_id
_entity_poly.type
_entity_poly.pdbx_seq_one_letter_code
_entity_poly.pdbx_strand_id
1 'polypeptide(L)'
;MFFAIVLINQAQTTSFTSIEELAKNKKIDIELKSLGGYQGECVQIDIENITNEALHIWLESGRRLDNLNDAQQDILVLKDQRFNLNAKKTTTIKAFGFCCQSSNRGPRADQKFSIGWMEKDNLLWIAQYLNEHPVDFATMQSAVWVFSNDKNPASILQSKEEGVLELKKAIAKRLNIEIPWYEIYYEKDTNMVFSDKHYNLKGPIQYSLPNRGWLSMVVRGPQKQVMHKFTNTAFVEGGVYNYDVNLSIKEWPKGAYKIEIYLDDILKKQINFSI
;
A
#
# COMPACT_ATOMS: atom_id res chain seq x y z
N MET A 1 -54.10 35.21 -22.51
CA MET A 1 -52.99 34.23 -22.80
C MET A 1 -51.85 34.60 -21.92
N PHE A 2 -51.69 33.91 -20.76
CA PHE A 2 -50.62 34.16 -19.79
C PHE A 2 -49.45 33.26 -20.13
N PHE A 3 -48.29 33.81 -20.48
CA PHE A 3 -47.06 33.09 -20.62
C PHE A 3 -46.42 32.92 -19.24
N ALA A 4 -46.35 31.68 -18.74
CA ALA A 4 -45.57 31.37 -17.56
C ALA A 4 -44.09 31.24 -17.96
N ILE A 5 -43.24 32.15 -17.48
CA ILE A 5 -41.78 32.05 -17.60
C ILE A 5 -41.31 31.04 -16.55
N VAL A 6 -40.90 29.84 -16.98
CA VAL A 6 -40.22 28.86 -16.13
C VAL A 6 -38.77 29.29 -16.01
N LEU A 7 -38.41 29.86 -14.88
CA LEU A 7 -37.01 30.11 -14.51
C LEU A 7 -36.37 28.76 -14.16
N ILE A 8 -35.58 28.20 -15.07
CA ILE A 8 -34.72 27.05 -14.81
C ILE A 8 -33.52 27.56 -14.00
N ASN A 9 -33.56 27.37 -12.69
CA ASN A 9 -32.38 27.54 -11.83
C ASN A 9 -31.37 26.48 -12.20
N GLN A 10 -30.39 26.80 -13.04
CA GLN A 10 -29.20 25.98 -13.21
C GLN A 10 -28.38 26.07 -11.91
N ALA A 11 -28.43 25.04 -11.10
CA ALA A 11 -27.48 24.88 -10.00
C ALA A 11 -26.05 24.86 -10.60
N GLN A 12 -25.31 25.94 -10.41
CA GLN A 12 -23.88 25.97 -10.74
C GLN A 12 -23.19 24.89 -9.89
N THR A 13 -22.81 23.82 -10.52
CA THR A 13 -21.91 22.83 -9.91
C THR A 13 -20.57 23.52 -9.64
N THR A 14 -20.32 23.84 -8.40
CA THR A 14 -19.05 24.45 -7.96
C THR A 14 -17.92 23.47 -8.24
N SER A 15 -17.11 23.72 -9.26
CA SER A 15 -15.96 22.87 -9.57
C SER A 15 -14.79 23.24 -8.66
N PHE A 16 -14.24 22.24 -7.97
CA PHE A 16 -13.01 22.39 -7.20
C PHE A 16 -11.81 22.35 -8.14
N THR A 17 -10.84 23.21 -7.90
CA THR A 17 -9.59 23.31 -8.68
C THR A 17 -8.45 22.66 -7.90
N SER A 18 -7.63 21.91 -8.59
CA SER A 18 -6.42 21.28 -8.03
C SER A 18 -5.53 22.31 -7.33
N ILE A 19 -5.03 21.94 -6.16
CA ILE A 19 -4.09 22.80 -5.41
C ILE A 19 -2.82 23.10 -6.24
N GLU A 20 -2.34 22.14 -7.03
CA GLU A 20 -1.21 22.34 -7.94
C GLU A 20 -1.51 23.38 -9.02
N GLU A 21 -2.68 23.31 -9.64
CA GLU A 21 -3.09 24.26 -10.67
C GLU A 21 -3.21 25.67 -10.11
N LEU A 22 -3.79 25.81 -8.92
CA LEU A 22 -3.90 27.11 -8.25
C LEU A 22 -2.53 27.71 -7.91
N ALA A 23 -1.60 26.88 -7.44
CA ALA A 23 -0.22 27.30 -7.14
C ALA A 23 0.52 27.70 -8.42
N LYS A 24 0.46 26.91 -9.49
CA LYS A 24 1.08 27.21 -10.80
C LYS A 24 0.54 28.51 -11.41
N ASN A 25 -0.76 28.76 -11.25
CA ASN A 25 -1.41 29.97 -11.75
C ASN A 25 -1.25 31.16 -10.81
N LYS A 26 -0.46 31.06 -9.74
CA LYS A 26 -0.21 32.09 -8.74
C LYS A 26 -1.50 32.68 -8.15
N LYS A 27 -2.51 31.82 -7.93
CA LYS A 27 -3.74 32.19 -7.26
C LYS A 27 -3.67 31.98 -5.74
N ILE A 28 -2.77 31.11 -5.31
CA ILE A 28 -2.47 30.87 -3.89
C ILE A 28 -0.97 31.00 -3.65
N ASP A 29 -0.61 31.46 -2.45
CA ASP A 29 0.71 31.26 -1.87
C ASP A 29 0.63 30.06 -0.91
N ILE A 30 1.69 29.22 -0.88
CA ILE A 30 1.60 27.92 -0.21
C ILE A 30 2.93 27.55 0.42
N GLU A 31 2.91 27.19 1.69
CA GLU A 31 4.04 26.62 2.40
C GLU A 31 3.70 25.24 2.96
N LEU A 32 4.58 24.26 2.73
CA LEU A 32 4.43 22.90 3.22
C LEU A 32 5.57 22.55 4.15
N LYS A 33 5.23 21.96 5.30
CA LYS A 33 6.23 21.46 6.25
C LYS A 33 5.82 20.13 6.87
N SER A 34 6.79 19.29 7.14
CA SER A 34 6.58 18.05 7.86
C SER A 34 6.16 18.31 9.31
N LEU A 35 5.19 17.57 9.80
CA LEU A 35 4.84 17.49 11.22
C LEU A 35 5.69 16.45 11.98
N GLY A 36 6.61 15.79 11.26
CA GLY A 36 7.28 14.58 11.71
C GLY A 36 6.42 13.34 11.46
N GLY A 37 7.07 12.21 11.26
CA GLY A 37 6.36 10.97 10.93
C GLY A 37 6.24 10.76 9.41
N TYR A 38 5.73 9.58 9.06
CA TYR A 38 5.74 9.07 7.69
C TYR A 38 4.39 8.53 7.25
N GLN A 39 3.36 8.69 8.09
CA GLN A 39 1.99 8.21 7.84
C GLN A 39 0.96 9.04 8.59
N GLY A 40 -0.26 9.08 8.08
CA GLY A 40 -1.37 9.84 8.65
C GLY A 40 -1.26 11.34 8.34
N GLU A 41 -1.70 12.20 9.25
CA GLU A 41 -1.59 13.66 9.13
C GLU A 41 -0.15 14.12 9.35
N CYS A 42 0.72 13.93 8.37
CA CYS A 42 2.17 14.10 8.51
C CYS A 42 2.76 15.34 7.83
N VAL A 43 1.98 16.06 7.00
CA VAL A 43 2.41 17.32 6.37
C VAL A 43 1.41 18.42 6.64
N GLN A 44 1.85 19.54 7.21
CA GLN A 44 1.08 20.77 7.30
C GLN A 44 1.20 21.56 6.02
N ILE A 45 0.08 22.12 5.55
CA ILE A 45 0.00 22.97 4.38
C ILE A 45 -0.67 24.28 4.79
N ASP A 46 0.09 25.37 4.77
CA ASP A 46 -0.38 26.72 4.99
C ASP A 46 -0.67 27.34 3.61
N ILE A 47 -1.89 27.87 3.41
CA ILE A 47 -2.39 28.34 2.12
C ILE A 47 -2.95 29.74 2.28
N GLU A 48 -2.49 30.68 1.46
CA GLU A 48 -3.04 32.02 1.34
C GLU A 48 -3.71 32.18 -0.04
N ASN A 49 -4.98 32.60 -0.06
CA ASN A 49 -5.64 33.04 -1.29
C ASN A 49 -5.22 34.47 -1.60
N ILE A 50 -4.36 34.65 -2.58
CA ILE A 50 -3.85 35.97 -2.99
C ILE A 50 -4.75 36.68 -4.03
N THR A 51 -5.90 36.08 -4.38
CA THR A 51 -6.89 36.67 -5.32
C THR A 51 -7.93 37.51 -4.61
N ASN A 52 -8.77 38.22 -5.39
CA ASN A 52 -9.91 38.96 -4.87
C ASN A 52 -11.23 38.17 -4.91
N GLU A 53 -11.18 36.88 -5.23
CA GLU A 53 -12.32 35.97 -5.33
C GLU A 53 -12.17 34.78 -4.38
N ALA A 54 -13.28 34.17 -3.99
CA ALA A 54 -13.23 32.92 -3.25
C ALA A 54 -12.74 31.78 -4.16
N LEU A 55 -11.89 30.91 -3.64
CA LEU A 55 -11.37 29.74 -4.33
C LEU A 55 -11.98 28.47 -3.76
N HIS A 56 -12.25 27.50 -4.65
CA HIS A 56 -12.65 26.13 -4.32
C HIS A 56 -11.44 25.24 -4.56
N ILE A 57 -10.80 24.80 -3.48
CA ILE A 57 -9.49 24.14 -3.49
C ILE A 57 -9.66 22.64 -3.27
N TRP A 58 -8.93 21.85 -4.04
CA TRP A 58 -8.89 20.41 -3.92
C TRP A 58 -7.44 19.93 -3.75
N LEU A 59 -7.14 19.31 -2.60
CA LEU A 59 -5.96 18.48 -2.41
C LEU A 59 -6.35 17.05 -2.72
N GLU A 60 -5.81 16.51 -3.79
CA GLU A 60 -6.22 15.23 -4.37
C GLU A 60 -5.51 14.04 -3.72
N SER A 61 -6.22 12.93 -3.53
CA SER A 61 -5.60 11.62 -3.31
C SER A 61 -4.78 11.20 -4.54
N GLY A 62 -3.58 10.69 -4.30
CA GLY A 62 -2.59 10.44 -5.36
C GLY A 62 -1.69 11.63 -5.68
N ARG A 63 -1.87 12.78 -5.03
CA ARG A 63 -0.94 13.90 -5.10
C ARG A 63 0.34 13.56 -4.35
N ARG A 64 1.50 13.77 -4.99
CA ARG A 64 2.78 13.67 -4.33
C ARG A 64 3.14 14.99 -3.65
N LEU A 65 3.70 14.91 -2.47
CA LEU A 65 4.34 16.02 -1.78
C LEU A 65 5.82 15.70 -1.75
N ASP A 66 6.61 16.48 -2.50
CA ASP A 66 8.04 16.23 -2.69
C ASP A 66 8.82 16.85 -1.54
N ASN A 67 9.63 16.05 -0.85
CA ASN A 67 10.51 16.54 0.19
C ASN A 67 11.67 17.31 -0.47
N LEU A 68 11.96 18.53 -0.01
CA LEU A 68 13.06 19.32 -0.56
C LEU A 68 14.45 18.79 -0.15
N ASN A 69 14.50 17.77 0.68
CA ASN A 69 15.70 17.02 1.04
C ASN A 69 15.63 15.62 0.41
N ASP A 70 16.38 15.39 -0.65
CA ASP A 70 16.42 14.14 -1.42
C ASP A 70 16.81 12.90 -0.59
N ALA A 71 17.38 13.06 0.61
CA ALA A 71 17.67 11.96 1.52
C ALA A 71 16.45 11.53 2.38
N GLN A 72 15.34 12.23 2.24
CA GLN A 72 14.10 11.98 2.96
C GLN A 72 13.01 11.52 1.98
N GLN A 73 12.02 10.81 2.50
CA GLN A 73 10.91 10.30 1.69
C GLN A 73 9.92 11.41 1.32
N ASP A 74 9.38 11.30 0.12
CA ASP A 74 8.19 12.02 -0.28
C ASP A 74 6.95 11.37 0.32
N ILE A 75 5.85 12.12 0.33
CA ILE A 75 4.57 11.70 0.85
C ILE A 75 3.55 11.59 -0.28
N LEU A 76 2.87 10.46 -0.37
CA LEU A 76 1.71 10.25 -1.22
C LEU A 76 0.45 10.59 -0.42
N VAL A 77 -0.32 11.56 -0.87
CA VAL A 77 -1.62 11.91 -0.26
C VAL A 77 -2.61 10.78 -0.52
N LEU A 78 -3.26 10.28 0.55
CA LEU A 78 -4.25 9.20 0.45
C LEU A 78 -5.69 9.66 0.70
N LYS A 79 -5.90 10.90 1.16
CA LYS A 79 -7.24 11.40 1.47
C LYS A 79 -7.49 12.71 0.75
N ASP A 80 -8.55 12.73 -0.05
CA ASP A 80 -9.06 13.94 -0.66
C ASP A 80 -9.47 14.98 0.39
N GLN A 81 -9.10 16.23 0.15
CA GLN A 81 -9.60 17.36 0.94
C GLN A 81 -10.12 18.44 -0.01
N ARG A 82 -11.38 18.84 0.19
CA ARG A 82 -12.04 19.88 -0.59
C ARG A 82 -12.56 20.95 0.35
N PHE A 83 -12.19 22.18 0.10
CA PHE A 83 -12.57 23.31 0.96
C PHE A 83 -12.64 24.62 0.18
N ASN A 84 -13.33 25.58 0.76
CA ASN A 84 -13.46 26.93 0.23
C ASN A 84 -12.55 27.87 1.00
N LEU A 85 -11.86 28.76 0.28
CA LEU A 85 -11.00 29.78 0.88
C LEU A 85 -11.39 31.16 0.32
N ASN A 86 -11.95 32.00 1.18
CA ASN A 86 -12.38 33.34 0.79
C ASN A 86 -11.21 34.20 0.31
N ALA A 87 -11.51 35.24 -0.45
CA ALA A 87 -10.55 36.22 -0.96
C ALA A 87 -9.64 36.76 0.14
N LYS A 88 -8.32 36.79 -0.09
CA LYS A 88 -7.32 37.35 0.83
C LYS A 88 -7.31 36.72 2.22
N LYS A 89 -7.74 35.44 2.33
CA LYS A 89 -7.70 34.68 3.60
C LYS A 89 -6.65 33.61 3.54
N THR A 90 -6.17 33.25 4.73
CA THR A 90 -5.25 32.12 4.97
C THR A 90 -6.00 30.97 5.65
N THR A 91 -5.54 29.76 5.40
CA THR A 91 -5.97 28.56 6.10
C THR A 91 -4.80 27.60 6.25
N THR A 92 -4.90 26.74 7.25
CA THR A 92 -3.94 25.63 7.49
C THR A 92 -4.69 24.33 7.43
N ILE A 93 -4.19 23.39 6.64
CA ILE A 93 -4.69 22.02 6.58
C ILE A 93 -3.57 21.04 6.88
N LYS A 94 -3.92 19.79 7.18
CA LYS A 94 -2.96 18.70 7.33
C LYS A 94 -3.24 17.65 6.27
N ALA A 95 -2.26 17.37 5.42
CA ALA A 95 -2.35 16.32 4.44
C ALA A 95 -2.24 14.95 5.12
N PHE A 96 -3.21 14.10 4.84
CA PHE A 96 -3.18 12.69 5.24
C PHE A 96 -2.48 11.88 4.15
N GLY A 97 -1.30 11.37 4.45
CA GLY A 97 -0.46 10.71 3.47
C GLY A 97 0.51 9.70 4.07
N PHE A 98 1.26 9.03 3.19
CA PHE A 98 2.17 7.94 3.51
C PHE A 98 3.45 8.04 2.70
N CYS A 99 4.57 7.60 3.30
CA CYS A 99 5.84 7.50 2.59
C CYS A 99 5.74 6.59 1.36
N CYS A 100 6.34 7.02 0.24
CA CYS A 100 6.28 6.31 -1.04
C CYS A 100 7.66 6.07 -1.69
N GLN A 101 8.74 6.09 -0.91
CA GLN A 101 10.10 5.79 -1.37
C GLN A 101 10.81 4.90 -0.34
N SER A 102 11.39 3.77 -0.77
CA SER A 102 12.00 2.81 0.15
C SER A 102 13.42 3.16 0.57
N SER A 103 14.17 3.85 -0.28
CA SER A 103 15.61 4.12 -0.10
C SER A 103 15.89 5.30 0.83
N ASN A 104 14.88 6.10 1.18
CA ASN A 104 15.04 7.33 1.91
C ASN A 104 14.58 7.20 3.36
N ARG A 105 15.10 8.05 4.23
CA ARG A 105 14.69 8.11 5.64
C ARG A 105 13.31 8.76 5.77
N GLY A 106 12.60 8.46 6.85
CA GLY A 106 11.35 9.14 7.17
C GLY A 106 11.54 10.65 7.35
N PRO A 107 10.54 11.48 6.97
CA PRO A 107 10.62 12.92 7.13
C PRO A 107 10.74 13.31 8.61
N ARG A 108 11.59 14.29 8.91
CA ARG A 108 11.71 14.91 10.23
C ARG A 108 10.78 16.11 10.32
N ALA A 109 10.40 16.50 11.54
CA ALA A 109 9.64 17.72 11.76
C ALA A 109 10.32 18.95 11.13
N ASP A 110 9.50 19.89 10.70
CA ASP A 110 9.90 21.18 10.09
C ASP A 110 10.66 21.09 8.75
N GLN A 111 10.81 19.90 8.18
CA GLN A 111 11.34 19.79 6.82
C GLN A 111 10.34 20.33 5.80
N LYS A 112 10.85 21.05 4.80
CA LYS A 112 10.03 21.67 3.77
C LYS A 112 9.69 20.67 2.67
N PHE A 113 8.49 20.81 2.17
CA PHE A 113 7.97 20.09 1.02
C PHE A 113 7.54 21.09 -0.07
N SER A 114 7.38 20.59 -1.28
CA SER A 114 6.67 21.25 -2.38
C SER A 114 5.50 20.41 -2.86
N ILE A 115 4.55 21.05 -3.56
CA ILE A 115 3.52 20.32 -4.28
C ILE A 115 4.18 19.63 -5.48
N GLY A 116 4.18 18.32 -5.47
CA GLY A 116 4.66 17.49 -6.57
C GLY A 116 3.54 17.18 -7.59
N TRP A 117 3.83 16.25 -8.46
CA TRP A 117 2.90 15.83 -9.51
C TRP A 117 1.78 14.93 -8.99
N MET A 118 0.75 14.77 -9.80
CA MET A 118 -0.26 13.73 -9.61
C MET A 118 0.32 12.40 -10.07
N GLU A 119 0.28 11.38 -9.20
CA GLU A 119 0.74 10.05 -9.55
C GLU A 119 -0.12 9.42 -10.65
N LYS A 120 0.35 8.32 -11.23
CA LYS A 120 -0.29 7.62 -12.34
C LYS A 120 -0.42 6.13 -12.05
N ASP A 121 -1.13 5.44 -12.92
CA ASP A 121 -1.24 3.98 -12.98
C ASP A 121 -1.58 3.33 -11.63
N ASN A 122 -0.72 2.45 -11.16
CA ASN A 122 -0.97 1.65 -9.97
C ASN A 122 -0.85 2.46 -8.68
N LEU A 123 0.04 3.45 -8.64
CA LEU A 123 0.22 4.27 -7.43
C LEU A 123 -0.95 5.25 -7.24
N LEU A 124 -1.46 5.82 -8.32
CA LEU A 124 -2.70 6.59 -8.28
C LEU A 124 -3.88 5.71 -7.90
N TRP A 125 -3.98 4.52 -8.50
CA TRP A 125 -5.07 3.60 -8.21
C TRP A 125 -5.13 3.23 -6.71
N ILE A 126 -3.99 2.87 -6.10
CA ILE A 126 -3.99 2.49 -4.68
C ILE A 126 -4.31 3.68 -3.77
N ALA A 127 -3.85 4.89 -4.11
CA ALA A 127 -4.19 6.09 -3.35
C ALA A 127 -5.69 6.36 -3.36
N GLN A 128 -6.33 6.29 -4.53
CA GLN A 128 -7.77 6.45 -4.70
C GLN A 128 -8.56 5.33 -4.01
N TYR A 129 -8.11 4.07 -4.13
CA TYR A 129 -8.75 2.95 -3.45
C TYR A 129 -8.74 3.13 -1.93
N LEU A 130 -7.61 3.53 -1.34
CA LEU A 130 -7.47 3.75 0.10
C LEU A 130 -8.19 5.02 0.59
N ASN A 131 -8.40 6.02 -0.28
CA ASN A 131 -9.26 7.15 0.02
C ASN A 131 -10.72 6.73 0.27
N GLU A 132 -11.21 5.77 -0.51
CA GLU A 132 -12.59 5.26 -0.44
C GLU A 132 -12.76 4.13 0.59
N HIS A 133 -11.71 3.33 0.79
CA HIS A 133 -11.71 2.13 1.62
C HIS A 133 -10.54 2.15 2.62
N PRO A 134 -10.57 3.06 3.61
CA PRO A 134 -9.49 3.16 4.58
C PRO A 134 -9.44 1.93 5.50
N VAL A 135 -8.21 1.52 5.83
CA VAL A 135 -7.90 0.47 6.80
C VAL A 135 -6.89 1.03 7.82
N ASP A 136 -6.31 0.18 8.69
CA ASP A 136 -5.27 0.64 9.62
C ASP A 136 -4.02 1.17 8.90
N PHE A 137 -3.28 2.05 9.58
CA PHE A 137 -2.13 2.76 8.98
C PHE A 137 -1.00 1.81 8.53
N ALA A 138 -0.74 0.74 9.26
CA ALA A 138 0.32 -0.21 8.90
C ALA A 138 -0.04 -0.95 7.61
N THR A 139 -1.29 -1.31 7.47
CA THR A 139 -1.84 -1.95 6.26
C THR A 139 -1.83 -0.99 5.07
N MET A 140 -2.29 0.28 5.25
CA MET A 140 -2.20 1.31 4.20
C MET A 140 -0.76 1.53 3.73
N GLN A 141 0.18 1.66 4.68
CA GLN A 141 1.59 1.85 4.35
C GLN A 141 2.16 0.65 3.58
N SER A 142 1.82 -0.58 3.99
CA SER A 142 2.24 -1.78 3.27
C SER A 142 1.68 -1.83 1.86
N ALA A 143 0.42 -1.44 1.67
CA ALA A 143 -0.22 -1.39 0.36
C ALA A 143 0.42 -0.33 -0.56
N VAL A 144 0.75 0.86 -0.04
CA VAL A 144 1.51 1.86 -0.80
C VAL A 144 2.85 1.29 -1.25
N TRP A 145 3.59 0.61 -0.37
CA TRP A 145 4.89 0.03 -0.73
C TRP A 145 4.82 -1.13 -1.74
N VAL A 146 3.71 -1.83 -1.83
CA VAL A 146 3.51 -2.83 -2.91
C VAL A 146 3.66 -2.18 -4.28
N PHE A 147 3.15 -0.96 -4.47
CA PHE A 147 3.15 -0.27 -5.76
C PHE A 147 4.27 0.74 -5.94
N SER A 148 4.77 1.33 -4.86
CA SER A 148 5.85 2.31 -4.93
C SER A 148 7.25 1.67 -4.89
N ASN A 149 7.38 0.44 -4.36
CA ASN A 149 8.67 -0.17 -4.06
C ASN A 149 8.71 -1.67 -4.38
N ASP A 150 7.78 -2.19 -5.17
CA ASP A 150 7.68 -3.60 -5.56
C ASP A 150 7.73 -4.56 -4.36
N LYS A 151 7.17 -4.13 -3.22
CA LYS A 151 7.11 -4.99 -2.04
C LYS A 151 6.14 -6.13 -2.30
N ASN A 152 6.52 -7.34 -1.86
CA ASN A 152 5.66 -8.50 -2.04
C ASN A 152 4.27 -8.26 -1.39
N PRO A 153 3.15 -8.50 -2.11
CA PRO A 153 1.80 -8.34 -1.55
C PRO A 153 1.52 -9.17 -0.30
N ALA A 154 2.26 -10.28 -0.10
CA ALA A 154 2.21 -11.05 1.13
C ALA A 154 2.75 -10.31 2.37
N SER A 155 3.32 -9.10 2.21
CA SER A 155 3.68 -8.20 3.31
C SER A 155 2.47 -7.54 3.98
N ILE A 156 1.31 -7.56 3.34
CA ILE A 156 0.04 -7.10 3.92
C ILE A 156 -0.46 -8.23 4.82
N LEU A 157 -0.23 -8.08 6.12
CA LEU A 157 -0.56 -9.10 7.10
C LEU A 157 -2.08 -9.26 7.24
N GLN A 158 -2.52 -10.44 7.63
CA GLN A 158 -3.93 -10.68 7.92
C GLN A 158 -4.34 -9.90 9.17
N SER A 159 -5.52 -9.32 9.08
CA SER A 159 -6.17 -8.65 10.18
C SER A 159 -7.60 -9.19 10.31
N LYS A 160 -8.19 -9.02 11.49
CA LYS A 160 -9.63 -9.31 11.68
C LYS A 160 -10.51 -8.19 11.08
N GLU A 161 -9.92 -7.11 10.61
CA GLU A 161 -10.64 -6.03 9.93
C GLU A 161 -11.10 -6.50 8.55
N GLU A 162 -12.39 -6.41 8.30
CA GLU A 162 -13.03 -6.83 7.05
C GLU A 162 -12.40 -6.17 5.81
N GLY A 163 -12.08 -4.90 5.89
CA GLY A 163 -11.47 -4.13 4.81
C GLY A 163 -10.11 -4.65 4.34
N VAL A 164 -9.32 -5.29 5.21
CA VAL A 164 -7.98 -5.80 4.85
C VAL A 164 -8.07 -6.94 3.85
N LEU A 165 -9.02 -7.85 4.01
CA LEU A 165 -9.21 -8.95 3.04
C LEU A 165 -9.64 -8.41 1.67
N GLU A 166 -10.55 -7.43 1.65
CA GLU A 166 -11.00 -6.81 0.39
C GLU A 166 -9.87 -6.05 -0.29
N LEU A 167 -9.02 -5.35 0.47
CA LEU A 167 -7.81 -4.72 -0.05
C LEU A 167 -6.86 -5.75 -0.68
N LYS A 168 -6.60 -6.88 0.00
CA LYS A 168 -5.75 -7.98 -0.54
C LYS A 168 -6.31 -8.53 -1.84
N LYS A 169 -7.63 -8.74 -1.93
CA LYS A 169 -8.33 -9.16 -3.16
C LYS A 169 -8.19 -8.14 -4.28
N ALA A 170 -8.38 -6.85 -3.97
CA ALA A 170 -8.28 -5.77 -4.94
C ALA A 170 -6.86 -5.65 -5.50
N ILE A 171 -5.83 -5.71 -4.64
CA ILE A 171 -4.42 -5.70 -5.03
C ILE A 171 -4.08 -6.92 -5.90
N ALA A 172 -4.48 -8.12 -5.48
CA ALA A 172 -4.23 -9.35 -6.24
C ALA A 172 -4.86 -9.28 -7.64
N LYS A 173 -6.10 -8.80 -7.73
CA LYS A 173 -6.79 -8.55 -9.01
C LYS A 173 -6.04 -7.51 -9.87
N ARG A 174 -5.58 -6.41 -9.27
CA ARG A 174 -4.84 -5.35 -9.97
C ARG A 174 -3.51 -5.83 -10.54
N LEU A 175 -2.82 -6.69 -9.80
CA LEU A 175 -1.54 -7.28 -10.20
C LEU A 175 -1.70 -8.55 -11.07
N ASN A 176 -2.93 -9.02 -11.28
CA ASN A 176 -3.23 -10.28 -11.97
C ASN A 176 -2.49 -11.48 -11.36
N ILE A 177 -2.54 -11.61 -10.04
CA ILE A 177 -1.95 -12.71 -9.27
C ILE A 177 -3.02 -13.39 -8.40
N GLU A 178 -2.73 -14.60 -7.93
CA GLU A 178 -3.51 -15.21 -6.85
C GLU A 178 -3.28 -14.47 -5.53
N ILE A 179 -4.30 -14.47 -4.66
CA ILE A 179 -4.14 -13.94 -3.30
C ILE A 179 -3.10 -14.80 -2.59
N PRO A 180 -2.01 -14.23 -2.05
CA PRO A 180 -1.04 -15.01 -1.31
C PRO A 180 -1.70 -15.76 -0.13
N TRP A 181 -1.52 -17.07 -0.07
CA TRP A 181 -1.94 -17.92 1.05
C TRP A 181 -1.06 -17.76 2.29
N TYR A 182 0.05 -17.04 2.15
CA TYR A 182 1.10 -16.83 3.14
C TYR A 182 1.29 -15.34 3.43
N GLU A 183 2.03 -15.07 4.49
CA GLU A 183 2.50 -13.75 4.90
C GLU A 183 4.02 -13.73 4.98
N ILE A 184 4.62 -12.61 4.56
CA ILE A 184 6.06 -12.38 4.70
C ILE A 184 6.30 -11.30 5.74
N TYR A 185 7.15 -11.64 6.70
CA TYR A 185 7.60 -10.75 7.77
C TYR A 185 8.96 -10.18 7.43
N TYR A 186 9.12 -8.88 7.66
CA TYR A 186 10.33 -8.14 7.37
C TYR A 186 10.99 -7.64 8.66
N GLU A 187 12.33 -7.61 8.68
CA GLU A 187 13.09 -7.03 9.79
C GLU A 187 12.75 -5.54 9.90
N LYS A 188 12.69 -5.04 11.13
CA LYS A 188 12.59 -3.60 11.36
C LYS A 188 13.98 -2.99 11.26
N ASP A 189 14.10 -1.91 10.50
CA ASP A 189 15.31 -1.09 10.49
C ASP A 189 15.11 0.10 11.43
N THR A 190 16.09 0.40 12.27
CA THR A 190 16.02 1.52 13.22
C THR A 190 16.22 2.88 12.55
N ASN A 191 16.81 2.90 11.36
CA ASN A 191 17.16 4.12 10.63
C ASN A 191 16.27 4.38 9.41
N MET A 192 15.54 3.36 8.95
CA MET A 192 14.73 3.40 7.74
C MET A 192 13.30 3.00 8.04
N VAL A 193 12.35 3.70 7.42
CA VAL A 193 10.92 3.37 7.57
C VAL A 193 10.57 2.06 6.83
N PHE A 194 11.20 1.86 5.68
CA PHE A 194 11.04 0.67 4.85
C PHE A 194 12.17 -0.32 5.10
N SER A 195 11.83 -1.61 5.11
CA SER A 195 12.80 -2.70 5.05
C SER A 195 12.34 -3.73 4.01
N ASP A 196 13.25 -4.18 3.18
CA ASP A 196 13.06 -5.31 2.25
C ASP A 196 13.74 -6.59 2.72
N LYS A 197 14.30 -6.57 3.94
CA LYS A 197 14.95 -7.74 4.58
C LYS A 197 13.88 -8.66 5.15
N HIS A 198 13.42 -9.60 4.35
CA HIS A 198 12.50 -10.63 4.81
C HIS A 198 13.22 -11.63 5.74
N TYR A 199 12.52 -12.13 6.74
CA TYR A 199 13.11 -13.11 7.67
C TYR A 199 12.21 -14.33 7.93
N ASN A 200 10.89 -14.18 7.77
CA ASN A 200 9.98 -15.28 8.07
C ASN A 200 8.78 -15.30 7.12
N LEU A 201 8.28 -16.49 6.81
CA LEU A 201 7.06 -16.74 6.05
C LEU A 201 6.14 -17.64 6.88
N LYS A 202 4.86 -17.26 6.98
CA LYS A 202 3.83 -18.05 7.66
C LYS A 202 2.58 -18.12 6.82
N GLY A 203 1.87 -19.24 6.94
CA GLY A 203 0.53 -19.38 6.37
C GLY A 203 0.04 -20.82 6.41
N PRO A 204 -1.30 -21.03 6.36
CA PRO A 204 -1.89 -22.34 6.33
C PRO A 204 -1.85 -22.93 4.92
N ILE A 205 -1.56 -24.21 4.81
CA ILE A 205 -1.72 -24.98 3.59
C ILE A 205 -2.66 -26.16 3.85
N GLN A 206 -3.42 -26.52 2.83
CA GLN A 206 -4.26 -27.71 2.86
C GLN A 206 -3.88 -28.64 1.70
N TYR A 207 -3.78 -29.93 2.00
CA TYR A 207 -3.50 -30.96 1.01
C TYR A 207 -4.22 -32.26 1.33
N SER A 208 -4.43 -33.09 0.30
CA SER A 208 -5.09 -34.39 0.42
C SER A 208 -4.11 -35.51 0.05
N LEU A 209 -4.11 -36.58 0.83
CA LEU A 209 -3.37 -37.80 0.56
C LEU A 209 -4.36 -38.94 0.22
N PRO A 210 -4.16 -39.64 -0.92
CA PRO A 210 -5.12 -40.67 -1.34
C PRO A 210 -5.08 -41.94 -0.49
N ASN A 211 -3.91 -42.27 0.05
CA ASN A 211 -3.65 -43.48 0.80
C ASN A 211 -2.73 -43.18 2.00
N ARG A 212 -2.59 -44.15 2.88
CA ARG A 212 -1.58 -44.14 3.92
C ARG A 212 -0.17 -44.31 3.33
N GLY A 213 0.84 -43.79 3.97
CA GLY A 213 2.24 -43.90 3.54
C GLY A 213 3.17 -42.95 4.28
N TRP A 214 4.40 -42.92 3.87
CA TRP A 214 5.42 -42.03 4.43
C TRP A 214 5.32 -40.64 3.81
N LEU A 215 4.95 -39.68 4.62
CA LEU A 215 4.86 -38.26 4.22
C LEU A 215 6.21 -37.58 4.36
N SER A 216 6.64 -36.85 3.33
CA SER A 216 7.75 -35.91 3.41
C SER A 216 7.42 -34.60 2.68
N MET A 217 8.00 -33.50 3.15
CA MET A 217 7.84 -32.19 2.54
C MET A 217 9.18 -31.49 2.38
N VAL A 218 9.37 -30.84 1.24
CA VAL A 218 10.57 -30.05 0.96
C VAL A 218 10.22 -28.72 0.30
N VAL A 219 11.03 -27.69 0.52
CA VAL A 219 10.96 -26.43 -0.21
C VAL A 219 12.03 -26.42 -1.27
N ARG A 220 11.62 -26.12 -2.50
CA ARG A 220 12.52 -25.89 -3.63
C ARG A 220 12.59 -24.40 -3.96
N GLY A 221 13.82 -23.93 -4.17
CA GLY A 221 14.11 -22.56 -4.58
C GLY A 221 14.04 -22.33 -6.08
N PRO A 222 14.33 -21.09 -6.54
CA PRO A 222 14.24 -20.70 -7.95
C PRO A 222 15.08 -21.56 -8.90
N GLN A 223 16.20 -22.09 -8.45
CA GLN A 223 17.09 -22.97 -9.21
C GLN A 223 16.81 -24.47 -8.96
N LYS A 224 15.63 -24.81 -8.41
CA LYS A 224 15.20 -26.17 -8.04
C LYS A 224 16.03 -26.81 -6.91
N GLN A 225 16.95 -26.09 -6.28
CA GLN A 225 17.71 -26.55 -5.12
C GLN A 225 16.79 -26.72 -3.91
N VAL A 226 17.16 -27.64 -3.02
CA VAL A 226 16.45 -27.80 -1.74
C VAL A 226 16.85 -26.68 -0.79
N MET A 227 15.89 -25.85 -0.42
CA MET A 227 16.06 -24.75 0.52
C MET A 227 15.75 -25.16 1.96
N HIS A 228 14.76 -26.05 2.13
CA HIS A 228 14.35 -26.54 3.43
C HIS A 228 13.76 -27.94 3.30
N LYS A 229 14.04 -28.79 4.31
CA LYS A 229 13.34 -30.06 4.50
C LYS A 229 12.59 -29.99 5.81
N PHE A 230 11.29 -30.22 5.74
CA PHE A 230 10.50 -30.35 6.97
C PHE A 230 10.93 -31.64 7.68
N THR A 231 11.25 -31.55 8.95
CA THR A 231 11.93 -32.61 9.71
C THR A 231 11.06 -33.83 10.01
N ASN A 232 9.76 -33.76 9.76
CA ASN A 232 8.81 -34.80 10.13
C ASN A 232 8.44 -35.66 8.91
N THR A 233 9.34 -36.55 8.51
CA THR A 233 8.91 -37.74 7.77
C THR A 233 8.09 -38.59 8.73
N ALA A 234 6.80 -38.71 8.48
CA ALA A 234 5.87 -39.44 9.33
C ALA A 234 5.07 -40.42 8.50
N PHE A 235 4.76 -41.56 9.08
CA PHE A 235 3.77 -42.47 8.50
C PHE A 235 2.36 -41.92 8.83
N VAL A 236 1.59 -41.62 7.81
CA VAL A 236 0.27 -40.98 7.92
C VAL A 236 -0.79 -41.78 7.21
N GLU A 237 -2.04 -41.64 7.63
CA GLU A 237 -3.21 -42.23 6.95
C GLU A 237 -3.60 -41.38 5.72
N GLY A 238 -4.42 -41.92 4.83
CA GLY A 238 -5.08 -41.16 3.77
C GLY A 238 -6.08 -40.16 4.37
N GLY A 239 -6.17 -38.95 3.78
CA GLY A 239 -7.09 -37.93 4.28
C GLY A 239 -6.74 -36.52 3.87
N VAL A 240 -7.45 -35.54 4.42
CA VAL A 240 -7.21 -34.11 4.24
C VAL A 240 -6.42 -33.58 5.43
N TYR A 241 -5.36 -32.89 5.15
CA TYR A 241 -4.44 -32.34 6.14
C TYR A 241 -4.37 -30.82 6.04
N ASN A 242 -4.38 -30.15 7.18
CA ASN A 242 -4.05 -28.73 7.33
C ASN A 242 -2.68 -28.63 8.02
N TYR A 243 -1.80 -27.81 7.49
CA TYR A 243 -0.48 -27.60 8.03
C TYR A 243 -0.13 -26.12 8.09
N ASP A 244 0.25 -25.64 9.26
CA ASP A 244 0.67 -24.25 9.43
C ASP A 244 2.16 -24.13 9.12
N VAL A 245 2.46 -23.62 7.96
CA VAL A 245 3.83 -23.35 7.52
C VAL A 245 4.40 -22.20 8.34
N ASN A 246 5.64 -22.41 8.84
CA ASN A 246 6.44 -21.38 9.50
C ASN A 246 7.88 -21.58 9.10
N LEU A 247 8.37 -20.77 8.15
CA LEU A 247 9.67 -20.90 7.54
C LEU A 247 10.54 -19.69 7.85
N SER A 248 11.75 -19.94 8.37
CA SER A 248 12.80 -18.93 8.35
C SER A 248 13.31 -18.80 6.92
N ILE A 249 13.06 -17.62 6.32
CA ILE A 249 13.46 -17.31 4.93
C ILE A 249 14.55 -16.23 4.88
N LYS A 250 15.22 -16.00 6.00
CA LYS A 250 16.33 -15.07 6.08
C LYS A 250 17.39 -15.44 5.05
N GLU A 251 17.87 -14.44 4.30
CA GLU A 251 18.89 -14.60 3.24
C GLU A 251 18.46 -15.46 2.02
N TRP A 252 17.21 -15.89 1.95
CA TRP A 252 16.74 -16.53 0.73
C TRP A 252 16.62 -15.50 -0.40
N PRO A 253 17.08 -15.81 -1.61
CA PRO A 253 16.98 -14.86 -2.73
C PRO A 253 15.52 -14.60 -3.12
N LYS A 254 15.23 -13.41 -3.63
CA LYS A 254 13.92 -13.14 -4.26
C LYS A 254 13.69 -14.10 -5.42
N GLY A 255 12.44 -14.57 -5.57
CA GLY A 255 12.09 -15.48 -6.64
C GLY A 255 10.93 -16.40 -6.32
N ALA A 256 10.68 -17.36 -7.23
CA ALA A 256 9.60 -18.33 -7.11
C ALA A 256 10.08 -19.60 -6.37
N TYR A 257 9.26 -20.05 -5.44
CA TYR A 257 9.50 -21.21 -4.60
C TYR A 257 8.32 -22.17 -4.65
N LYS A 258 8.57 -23.43 -4.25
CA LYS A 258 7.53 -24.45 -4.14
C LYS A 258 7.69 -25.27 -2.87
N ILE A 259 6.61 -25.54 -2.19
CA ILE A 259 6.52 -26.63 -1.23
C ILE A 259 6.08 -27.85 -2.01
N GLU A 260 6.90 -28.89 -2.00
CA GLU A 260 6.61 -30.18 -2.61
C GLU A 260 6.26 -31.20 -1.51
N ILE A 261 5.12 -31.86 -1.67
CA ILE A 261 4.55 -32.82 -0.73
C ILE A 261 4.62 -34.20 -1.38
N TYR A 262 5.31 -35.13 -0.76
CA TYR A 262 5.54 -36.49 -1.24
C TYR A 262 4.89 -37.50 -0.30
N LEU A 263 4.37 -38.58 -0.88
CA LEU A 263 3.93 -39.79 -0.18
C LEU A 263 4.64 -40.99 -0.79
N ASP A 264 5.41 -41.74 0.01
CA ASP A 264 6.27 -42.81 -0.44
C ASP A 264 7.18 -42.41 -1.62
N ASP A 265 7.85 -41.24 -1.48
CA ASP A 265 8.70 -40.60 -2.49
C ASP A 265 8.00 -40.19 -3.80
N ILE A 266 6.67 -40.34 -3.89
CA ILE A 266 5.87 -39.91 -5.04
C ILE A 266 5.29 -38.53 -4.78
N LEU A 267 5.59 -37.57 -5.66
CA LEU A 267 5.05 -36.20 -5.58
C LEU A 267 3.52 -36.22 -5.68
N LYS A 268 2.85 -35.67 -4.67
CA LYS A 268 1.38 -35.57 -4.61
C LYS A 268 0.88 -34.15 -4.83
N LYS A 269 1.60 -33.14 -4.32
CA LYS A 269 1.17 -31.75 -4.46
C LYS A 269 2.37 -30.80 -4.50
N GLN A 270 2.19 -29.71 -5.24
CA GLN A 270 3.06 -28.55 -5.21
C GLN A 270 2.25 -27.31 -4.82
N ILE A 271 2.79 -26.49 -3.93
CA ILE A 271 2.20 -25.23 -3.47
C ILE A 271 3.23 -24.14 -3.72
N ASN A 272 2.87 -23.18 -4.58
CA ASN A 272 3.76 -22.10 -4.99
C ASN A 272 3.71 -20.93 -3.99
N PHE A 273 4.86 -20.26 -3.86
CA PHE A 273 4.97 -18.96 -3.22
C PHE A 273 6.14 -18.18 -3.82
N SER A 274 6.24 -16.89 -3.52
CA SER A 274 7.32 -16.02 -3.98
C SER A 274 7.85 -15.15 -2.82
N ILE A 275 9.12 -14.81 -2.90
CA ILE A 275 9.77 -13.86 -1.98
C ILE A 275 10.21 -12.64 -2.76
#